data_f42cda50bdd7b6774fe099d67aeffb11
#
_entry.id   f42cda50bdd7b6774fe099d67aeffb11
#
_cell.length_a   1.000
_cell.length_b   1.000
_cell.length_c   1.000
_cell.angle_alpha   90.00
_cell.angle_beta   90.00
_cell.angle_gamma   90.00
#
_symmetry.space_group_name_H-M   'P 1'
#
loop_
_entity.id
_entity.type
_entity.pdbx_description
1 polymer ?
#
loop_
_entity_poly.entity_id
_entity_poly.type
_entity_poly.pdbx_seq_one_letter_code
_entity_poly.pdbx_strand_id
1 'polypeptide(L)'
;MREVVIVSAVRTPVGKAYKGTLRATRPDDLAAFAIKGALERVPALDPKEVEDVILGCAMPEAEQGMNVARIASLRAGLPIETSAMTINRFCSSGLQAIAQAAERIMAGGAEVVVAGGVESMTMIPMGGNKVSANPWLVANYPDAYLSMGLTAERLAARYGITREQQDQFSVDSHKKAIAAIEAGKFNDELVPVPVSFTTPNGSKPKRTDIVFAMDEGPRADTSMEALGALKPAFHVKGTVTAGNSSQMSDGAAASVLMSAERAKALGLKPLARYVGYATAGYKPEEMGLGPVFAIPKVLKMAGLKLSDIAVIELNEAFAAQSLAVIKEGGLDPAIINPNGGAIALGHPLGCTGAKLTASVIRELQRREARYGMVTMCVGGGMGAAGIFENLQ
;
A
#
# COMPACT_ATOMS: atom_id res chain seq x y z
N MET A 1 6.76 -24.70 12.46
CA MET A 1 5.83 -23.98 11.57
C MET A 1 6.32 -24.14 10.15
N ARG A 2 5.38 -24.26 9.18
CA ARG A 2 5.73 -24.38 7.76
C ARG A 2 6.37 -23.08 7.27
N GLU A 3 7.33 -23.19 6.36
CA GLU A 3 7.88 -22.01 5.69
C GLU A 3 6.92 -21.55 4.59
N VAL A 4 6.72 -20.21 4.52
CA VAL A 4 5.80 -19.60 3.54
C VAL A 4 6.57 -18.68 2.61
N VAL A 5 6.34 -18.87 1.33
CA VAL A 5 7.02 -18.13 0.26
C VAL A 5 6.01 -17.37 -0.60
N ILE A 6 6.48 -16.27 -1.15
CA ILE A 6 5.79 -15.46 -2.15
C ILE A 6 6.38 -15.82 -3.51
N VAL A 7 5.53 -16.33 -4.39
CA VAL A 7 5.95 -16.75 -5.75
C VAL A 7 5.57 -15.73 -6.81
N SER A 8 4.63 -14.83 -6.50
CA SER A 8 4.24 -13.69 -7.33
C SER A 8 3.82 -12.52 -6.46
N ALA A 9 4.22 -11.31 -6.83
CA ALA A 9 3.79 -10.07 -6.20
C ALA A 9 3.68 -8.98 -7.27
N VAL A 10 2.47 -8.42 -7.44
CA VAL A 10 2.15 -7.48 -8.51
C VAL A 10 1.20 -6.39 -8.02
N ARG A 11 1.12 -5.32 -8.81
CA ARG A 11 0.17 -4.23 -8.59
C ARG A 11 -0.32 -3.64 -9.92
N THR A 12 -1.47 -3.01 -9.90
CA THR A 12 -1.85 -2.10 -10.98
C THR A 12 -0.98 -0.83 -10.91
N PRO A 13 -0.86 -0.07 -11.98
CA PRO A 13 -0.47 1.32 -11.87
C PRO A 13 -1.44 2.06 -10.96
N VAL A 14 -0.94 3.09 -10.27
CA VAL A 14 -1.75 3.92 -9.36
C VAL A 14 -2.31 5.12 -10.11
N GLY A 15 -3.63 5.26 -10.07
CA GLY A 15 -4.36 6.40 -10.62
C GLY A 15 -4.58 7.50 -9.59
N LYS A 16 -4.61 8.77 -10.01
CA LYS A 16 -5.02 9.90 -9.15
C LYS A 16 -6.53 9.85 -8.93
N ALA A 17 -6.97 9.96 -7.69
CA ALA A 17 -8.38 10.00 -7.41
C ALA A 17 -9.08 11.19 -8.11
N TYR A 18 -10.33 10.99 -8.49
CA TYR A 18 -11.28 11.93 -9.13
C TYR A 18 -10.91 12.37 -10.54
N LYS A 19 -9.64 12.55 -10.86
CA LYS A 19 -9.18 13.13 -12.14
C LYS A 19 -8.32 12.19 -12.97
N GLY A 20 -7.82 11.12 -12.34
CA GLY A 20 -6.90 10.18 -12.96
C GLY A 20 -7.54 9.18 -13.89
N THR A 21 -6.70 8.33 -14.43
CA THR A 21 -7.06 7.35 -15.46
C THR A 21 -8.00 6.28 -14.92
N LEU A 22 -7.87 5.89 -13.65
CA LEU A 22 -8.69 4.84 -13.02
C LEU A 22 -10.05 5.35 -12.47
N ARG A 23 -10.36 6.63 -12.55
CA ARG A 23 -11.56 7.24 -11.93
C ARG A 23 -12.92 6.62 -12.29
N ALA A 24 -12.99 5.93 -13.43
CA ALA A 24 -14.20 5.23 -13.87
C ALA A 24 -14.08 3.69 -13.77
N THR A 25 -12.96 3.18 -13.28
CA THR A 25 -12.72 1.74 -13.15
C THR A 25 -13.15 1.29 -11.75
N ARG A 26 -14.07 0.32 -11.71
CA ARG A 26 -14.56 -0.22 -10.44
C ARG A 26 -13.43 -0.88 -9.64
N PRO A 27 -13.42 -0.76 -8.30
CA PRO A 27 -12.38 -1.37 -7.48
C PRO A 27 -12.39 -2.90 -7.53
N ASP A 28 -13.54 -3.53 -7.66
CA ASP A 28 -13.66 -4.98 -7.84
C ASP A 28 -13.02 -5.46 -9.16
N ASP A 29 -13.15 -4.69 -10.26
CA ASP A 29 -12.42 -4.94 -11.50
C ASP A 29 -10.91 -4.72 -11.33
N LEU A 30 -10.48 -3.65 -10.63
CA LEU A 30 -9.05 -3.40 -10.36
C LEU A 30 -8.42 -4.56 -9.57
N ALA A 31 -9.10 -5.02 -8.52
CA ALA A 31 -8.64 -6.15 -7.74
C ALA A 31 -8.60 -7.44 -8.58
N ALA A 32 -9.58 -7.66 -9.45
CA ALA A 32 -9.59 -8.80 -10.35
C ALA A 32 -8.42 -8.78 -11.34
N PHE A 33 -8.05 -7.62 -11.88
CA PHE A 33 -6.85 -7.50 -12.73
C PHE A 33 -5.58 -7.83 -11.97
N ALA A 34 -5.44 -7.36 -10.72
CA ALA A 34 -4.28 -7.66 -9.89
C ALA A 34 -4.19 -9.16 -9.56
N ILE A 35 -5.30 -9.80 -9.17
CA ILE A 35 -5.37 -11.24 -8.89
C ILE A 35 -4.99 -12.04 -10.13
N LYS A 36 -5.61 -11.74 -11.27
CA LYS A 36 -5.34 -12.41 -12.55
C LYS A 36 -3.87 -12.25 -12.95
N GLY A 37 -3.34 -11.02 -12.90
CA GLY A 37 -1.94 -10.77 -13.23
C GLY A 37 -0.95 -11.44 -12.28
N ALA A 38 -1.31 -11.65 -11.00
CA ALA A 38 -0.50 -12.41 -10.06
C ALA A 38 -0.47 -13.90 -10.41
N LEU A 39 -1.61 -14.48 -10.78
CA LEU A 39 -1.72 -15.90 -11.17
C LEU A 39 -1.06 -16.18 -12.53
N GLU A 40 -1.21 -15.29 -13.51
CA GLU A 40 -0.58 -15.42 -14.84
C GLU A 40 0.95 -15.50 -14.76
N ARG A 41 1.59 -14.97 -13.71
CA ARG A 41 3.04 -15.08 -13.45
C ARG A 41 3.45 -16.41 -12.82
N VAL A 42 2.48 -17.27 -12.49
CA VAL A 42 2.71 -18.59 -11.88
C VAL A 42 1.97 -19.65 -12.71
N PRO A 43 2.34 -19.86 -13.99
CA PRO A 43 1.57 -20.72 -14.91
C PRO A 43 1.59 -22.20 -14.51
N ALA A 44 2.51 -22.63 -13.65
CA ALA A 44 2.54 -23.98 -13.10
C ALA A 44 1.50 -24.23 -11.98
N LEU A 45 0.88 -23.17 -11.44
CA LEU A 45 -0.16 -23.29 -10.43
C LEU A 45 -1.52 -23.44 -11.10
N ASP A 46 -2.24 -24.53 -10.83
CA ASP A 46 -3.65 -24.63 -11.20
C ASP A 46 -4.47 -23.66 -10.31
N PRO A 47 -5.25 -22.74 -10.88
CA PRO A 47 -6.11 -21.85 -10.10
C PRO A 47 -7.06 -22.56 -9.12
N LYS A 48 -7.38 -23.83 -9.35
CA LYS A 48 -8.18 -24.67 -8.44
C LYS A 48 -7.48 -24.96 -7.10
N GLU A 49 -6.18 -24.78 -7.04
CA GLU A 49 -5.41 -24.96 -5.81
C GLU A 49 -5.46 -23.72 -4.89
N VAL A 50 -5.97 -22.59 -5.40
CA VAL A 50 -6.15 -21.40 -4.57
C VAL A 50 -7.34 -21.60 -3.64
N GLU A 51 -7.06 -21.78 -2.36
CA GLU A 51 -8.08 -22.10 -1.35
C GLU A 51 -8.77 -20.84 -0.82
N ASP A 52 -8.06 -19.70 -0.79
CA ASP A 52 -8.61 -18.46 -0.26
C ASP A 52 -8.03 -17.22 -0.94
N VAL A 53 -8.82 -16.13 -0.94
CA VAL A 53 -8.40 -14.79 -1.36
C VAL A 53 -8.61 -13.82 -0.21
N ILE A 54 -7.55 -13.20 0.29
CA ILE A 54 -7.63 -12.22 1.37
C ILE A 54 -7.25 -10.85 0.82
N LEU A 55 -8.22 -9.93 0.75
CA LEU A 55 -7.96 -8.56 0.30
C LEU A 55 -8.17 -7.55 1.41
N GLY A 56 -7.19 -6.65 1.54
CA GLY A 56 -7.31 -5.44 2.34
C GLY A 56 -8.13 -4.37 1.63
N CYS A 57 -9.05 -3.73 2.36
CA CYS A 57 -9.80 -2.58 1.90
C CYS A 57 -10.09 -1.67 3.10
N ALA A 58 -9.74 -0.39 3.01
CA ALA A 58 -9.89 0.55 4.12
C ALA A 58 -11.33 1.08 4.26
N MET A 59 -12.04 1.24 3.14
CA MET A 59 -13.43 1.70 3.11
C MET A 59 -14.32 0.66 2.41
N PRO A 60 -14.63 -0.50 3.07
CA PRO A 60 -15.33 -1.62 2.46
C PRO A 60 -16.85 -1.38 2.39
N GLU A 61 -17.26 -0.41 1.59
CA GLU A 61 -18.67 -0.07 1.34
C GLU A 61 -18.91 0.25 -0.13
N ALA A 62 -20.15 0.44 -0.54
CA ALA A 62 -20.57 0.70 -1.92
C ALA A 62 -19.88 -0.25 -2.92
N GLU A 63 -19.13 0.25 -3.92
CA GLU A 63 -18.41 -0.54 -4.90
C GLU A 63 -17.29 -1.42 -4.31
N GLN A 64 -16.87 -1.15 -3.07
CA GLN A 64 -15.93 -1.95 -2.28
C GLN A 64 -16.62 -2.79 -1.19
N GLY A 65 -17.94 -2.75 -1.14
CA GLY A 65 -18.75 -3.48 -0.18
C GLY A 65 -18.95 -4.96 -0.52
N MET A 66 -19.86 -5.61 0.19
CA MET A 66 -20.30 -7.00 -0.03
C MET A 66 -19.15 -8.01 -0.14
N ASN A 67 -18.13 -7.87 0.70
CA ASN A 67 -16.89 -8.66 0.62
C ASN A 67 -16.22 -8.55 -0.76
N VAL A 68 -15.63 -7.39 -1.04
CA VAL A 68 -15.00 -7.09 -2.34
C VAL A 68 -13.97 -8.14 -2.75
N ALA A 69 -13.31 -8.81 -1.81
CA ALA A 69 -12.41 -9.92 -2.11
C ALA A 69 -13.13 -11.07 -2.83
N ARG A 70 -14.34 -11.42 -2.38
CA ARG A 70 -15.13 -12.48 -3.03
C ARG A 70 -15.61 -12.06 -4.41
N ILE A 71 -16.09 -10.84 -4.55
CA ILE A 71 -16.52 -10.31 -5.84
C ILE A 71 -15.35 -10.29 -6.83
N ALA A 72 -14.18 -9.80 -6.39
CA ALA A 72 -12.98 -9.74 -7.22
C ALA A 72 -12.45 -11.14 -7.59
N SER A 73 -12.49 -12.12 -6.68
CA SER A 73 -12.05 -13.50 -6.97
C SER A 73 -12.89 -14.14 -8.07
N LEU A 74 -14.22 -14.01 -7.99
CA LEU A 74 -15.13 -14.48 -9.03
C LEU A 74 -14.93 -13.74 -10.35
N ARG A 75 -14.74 -12.42 -10.29
CA ARG A 75 -14.48 -11.57 -11.45
C ARG A 75 -13.14 -11.87 -12.12
N ALA A 76 -12.14 -12.31 -11.35
CA ALA A 76 -10.85 -12.78 -11.86
C ALA A 76 -10.93 -14.16 -12.52
N GLY A 77 -12.01 -14.89 -12.35
CA GLY A 77 -12.24 -16.22 -12.92
C GLY A 77 -11.71 -17.37 -12.05
N LEU A 78 -11.48 -17.12 -10.75
CA LEU A 78 -11.18 -18.21 -9.82
C LEU A 78 -12.39 -19.12 -9.64
N PRO A 79 -12.18 -20.41 -9.30
CA PRO A 79 -13.26 -21.37 -9.03
C PRO A 79 -14.20 -20.88 -7.93
N ILE A 80 -15.45 -21.35 -8.00
CA ILE A 80 -16.47 -21.02 -6.97
C ILE A 80 -16.13 -21.61 -5.60
N GLU A 81 -15.31 -22.63 -5.56
CA GLU A 81 -14.82 -23.31 -4.36
C GLU A 81 -13.76 -22.45 -3.61
N THR A 82 -13.07 -21.55 -4.30
CA THR A 82 -12.13 -20.63 -3.67
C THR A 82 -12.87 -19.69 -2.73
N SER A 83 -12.61 -19.76 -1.43
CA SER A 83 -13.18 -18.82 -0.46
C SER A 83 -12.54 -17.44 -0.55
N ALA A 84 -13.14 -16.41 0.06
CA ALA A 84 -12.52 -15.10 0.10
C ALA A 84 -13.01 -14.27 1.30
N MET A 85 -12.15 -13.37 1.81
CA MET A 85 -12.53 -12.40 2.84
C MET A 85 -11.89 -11.04 2.60
N THR A 86 -12.62 -10.00 2.99
CA THR A 86 -12.13 -8.62 3.03
C THR A 86 -11.77 -8.24 4.45
N ILE A 87 -10.60 -7.66 4.65
CA ILE A 87 -10.14 -7.22 5.97
C ILE A 87 -9.84 -5.71 5.97
N ASN A 88 -9.95 -5.09 7.13
CA ASN A 88 -9.70 -3.67 7.31
C ASN A 88 -8.74 -3.40 8.48
N ARG A 89 -7.59 -2.86 8.17
CA ARG A 89 -6.66 -2.17 9.05
C ARG A 89 -6.19 -0.88 8.36
N PHE A 90 -7.14 -0.13 7.80
CA PHE A 90 -6.89 1.12 7.05
C PHE A 90 -5.68 0.99 6.10
N CYS A 91 -4.69 1.87 6.23
CA CYS A 91 -3.50 1.92 5.36
C CYS A 91 -2.70 0.60 5.29
N SER A 92 -2.77 -0.23 6.34
CA SER A 92 -2.02 -1.50 6.43
C SER A 92 -2.83 -2.71 5.96
N SER A 93 -4.06 -2.54 5.48
CA SER A 93 -4.93 -3.68 5.16
C SER A 93 -4.30 -4.67 4.19
N GLY A 94 -3.60 -4.19 3.14
CA GLY A 94 -2.93 -5.06 2.17
C GLY A 94 -1.75 -5.83 2.76
N LEU A 95 -0.95 -5.22 3.63
CA LEU A 95 0.14 -5.90 4.34
C LEU A 95 -0.41 -6.89 5.38
N GLN A 96 -1.49 -6.52 6.07
CA GLN A 96 -2.20 -7.43 6.99
C GLN A 96 -2.78 -8.64 6.25
N ALA A 97 -3.31 -8.47 5.04
CA ALA A 97 -3.82 -9.55 4.22
C ALA A 97 -2.71 -10.57 3.89
N ILE A 98 -1.54 -10.09 3.48
CA ILE A 98 -0.37 -10.92 3.23
C ILE A 98 0.06 -11.67 4.51
N ALA A 99 0.10 -10.96 5.65
CA ALA A 99 0.45 -11.58 6.93
C ALA A 99 -0.54 -12.68 7.33
N GLN A 100 -1.85 -12.44 7.25
CA GLN A 100 -2.86 -13.45 7.59
C GLN A 100 -2.84 -14.66 6.65
N ALA A 101 -2.60 -14.44 5.35
CA ALA A 101 -2.41 -15.52 4.39
C ALA A 101 -1.20 -16.38 4.76
N ALA A 102 -0.06 -15.75 5.06
CA ALA A 102 1.15 -16.44 5.47
C ALA A 102 0.93 -17.21 6.78
N GLU A 103 0.37 -16.59 7.81
CA GLU A 103 0.08 -17.20 9.11
C GLU A 103 -0.88 -18.39 8.97
N ARG A 104 -1.90 -18.29 8.10
CA ARG A 104 -2.82 -19.41 7.81
C ARG A 104 -2.09 -20.60 7.18
N ILE A 105 -1.19 -20.35 6.21
CA ILE A 105 -0.37 -21.41 5.59
C ILE A 105 0.61 -21.99 6.63
N MET A 106 1.28 -21.16 7.45
CA MET A 106 2.19 -21.60 8.52
C MET A 106 1.49 -22.52 9.52
N ALA A 107 0.22 -22.26 9.82
CA ALA A 107 -0.61 -23.05 10.72
C ALA A 107 -1.19 -24.31 10.06
N GLY A 108 -0.99 -24.52 8.76
CA GLY A 108 -1.55 -25.67 8.02
C GLY A 108 -3.02 -25.52 7.67
N GLY A 109 -3.58 -24.30 7.77
CA GLY A 109 -4.98 -24.03 7.43
C GLY A 109 -5.25 -23.78 5.95
N ALA A 110 -4.20 -23.67 5.14
CA ALA A 110 -4.23 -23.59 3.68
C ALA A 110 -2.86 -23.94 3.11
N GLU A 111 -2.82 -24.28 1.81
CA GLU A 111 -1.60 -24.53 1.06
C GLU A 111 -1.23 -23.36 0.14
N VAL A 112 -2.23 -22.79 -0.55
CA VAL A 112 -2.08 -21.68 -1.50
C VAL A 112 -3.15 -20.62 -1.22
N VAL A 113 -2.70 -19.38 -1.04
CA VAL A 113 -3.58 -18.23 -0.79
C VAL A 113 -3.15 -17.04 -1.68
N VAL A 114 -4.11 -16.36 -2.26
CA VAL A 114 -3.89 -15.05 -2.89
C VAL A 114 -4.19 -13.97 -1.86
N ALA A 115 -3.24 -13.06 -1.63
CA ALA A 115 -3.42 -11.97 -0.70
C ALA A 115 -3.03 -10.63 -1.31
N GLY A 116 -3.74 -9.57 -0.95
CA GLY A 116 -3.47 -8.27 -1.54
C GLY A 116 -4.32 -7.16 -0.94
N GLY A 117 -4.64 -6.18 -1.76
CA GLY A 117 -5.52 -5.10 -1.34
C GLY A 117 -5.98 -4.22 -2.49
N VAL A 118 -7.05 -3.49 -2.25
CA VAL A 118 -7.67 -2.60 -3.23
C VAL A 118 -8.21 -1.37 -2.52
N GLU A 119 -8.16 -0.25 -3.22
CA GLU A 119 -8.85 0.98 -2.83
C GLU A 119 -9.18 1.82 -4.06
N SER A 120 -10.38 2.35 -4.12
CA SER A 120 -10.74 3.47 -4.99
C SER A 120 -11.18 4.64 -4.11
N MET A 121 -10.29 5.59 -3.91
CA MET A 121 -10.62 6.82 -3.19
C MET A 121 -11.40 7.80 -4.10
N THR A 122 -11.56 7.46 -5.37
CA THR A 122 -12.47 8.16 -6.30
C THR A 122 -13.92 7.82 -6.03
N MET A 123 -14.24 6.53 -5.89
CA MET A 123 -15.62 6.05 -5.76
C MET A 123 -16.10 6.09 -4.31
N ILE A 124 -15.21 5.76 -3.38
CA ILE A 124 -15.53 5.77 -1.95
C ILE A 124 -14.65 6.81 -1.24
N PRO A 125 -15.24 7.87 -0.66
CA PRO A 125 -14.47 8.90 0.03
C PRO A 125 -13.81 8.35 1.29
N MET A 126 -12.70 8.96 1.70
CA MET A 126 -12.05 8.63 2.96
C MET A 126 -12.99 8.95 4.14
N GLY A 127 -13.29 7.93 4.97
CA GLY A 127 -14.30 8.01 6.01
C GLY A 127 -15.64 7.36 5.63
N GLY A 128 -15.78 6.95 4.37
CA GLY A 128 -17.00 6.29 3.86
C GLY A 128 -18.08 7.28 3.42
N ASN A 129 -19.14 6.77 2.79
CA ASN A 129 -20.29 7.55 2.34
C ASN A 129 -21.21 7.95 3.51
N LYS A 130 -21.22 7.15 4.58
CA LYS A 130 -22.00 7.41 5.79
C LYS A 130 -21.10 7.45 7.01
N VAL A 131 -20.60 8.64 7.35
CA VAL A 131 -19.86 8.85 8.59
C VAL A 131 -20.83 8.79 9.78
N SER A 132 -20.55 7.92 10.74
CA SER A 132 -21.33 7.77 11.97
C SER A 132 -20.39 7.56 13.16
N ALA A 133 -19.92 8.67 13.74
CA ALA A 133 -19.04 8.65 14.88
C ALA A 133 -19.78 8.18 16.14
N ASN A 134 -19.08 7.45 17.01
CA ASN A 134 -19.63 7.02 18.31
C ASN A 134 -19.83 8.22 19.22
N PRO A 135 -21.06 8.49 19.73
CA PRO A 135 -21.34 9.69 20.53
C PRO A 135 -20.52 9.77 21.82
N TRP A 136 -20.22 8.64 22.44
CA TRP A 136 -19.40 8.59 23.65
C TRP A 136 -17.96 9.04 23.36
N LEU A 137 -17.36 8.53 22.27
CA LEU A 137 -16.02 8.96 21.87
C LEU A 137 -15.97 10.42 21.46
N VAL A 138 -16.99 10.91 20.77
CA VAL A 138 -17.08 12.34 20.42
C VAL A 138 -17.09 13.21 21.67
N ALA A 139 -17.79 12.79 22.73
CA ALA A 139 -17.87 13.54 23.98
C ALA A 139 -16.64 13.38 24.87
N ASN A 140 -15.99 12.21 24.91
CA ASN A 140 -14.96 11.88 25.90
C ASN A 140 -13.55 11.74 25.32
N TYR A 141 -13.42 11.43 24.03
CA TYR A 141 -12.13 11.29 23.34
C TYR A 141 -12.26 11.68 21.86
N PRO A 142 -12.57 12.95 21.55
CA PRO A 142 -12.79 13.40 20.17
C PRO A 142 -11.56 13.24 19.26
N ASP A 143 -10.37 13.24 19.83
CA ASP A 143 -9.13 13.03 19.08
C ASP A 143 -9.07 11.66 18.37
N ALA A 144 -9.90 10.69 18.76
CA ALA A 144 -10.07 9.42 18.04
C ALA A 144 -10.55 9.59 16.60
N TYR A 145 -11.24 10.71 16.31
CA TYR A 145 -11.75 11.06 14.99
C TYR A 145 -11.01 12.21 14.32
N LEU A 146 -9.82 12.56 14.83
CA LEU A 146 -9.03 13.64 14.26
C LEU A 146 -8.63 13.28 12.81
N SER A 147 -8.77 14.26 11.91
CA SER A 147 -8.36 14.05 10.51
C SER A 147 -6.86 13.80 10.39
N MET A 148 -6.47 12.95 9.43
CA MET A 148 -5.06 12.54 9.24
C MET A 148 -4.12 13.72 9.04
N GLY A 149 -4.54 14.76 8.30
CA GLY A 149 -3.73 15.95 8.10
C GLY A 149 -3.50 16.76 9.40
N LEU A 150 -4.48 16.80 10.30
CA LEU A 150 -4.29 17.42 11.62
C LEU A 150 -3.36 16.61 12.52
N THR A 151 -3.35 15.27 12.41
CA THR A 151 -2.36 14.45 13.13
C THR A 151 -0.93 14.71 12.60
N ALA A 152 -0.77 14.94 11.29
CA ALA A 152 0.51 15.32 10.70
C ALA A 152 0.97 16.71 11.17
N GLU A 153 0.08 17.68 11.27
CA GLU A 153 0.38 19.01 11.84
C GLU A 153 0.86 18.91 13.30
N ARG A 154 0.21 18.06 14.11
CA ARG A 154 0.65 17.81 15.49
C ARG A 154 2.07 17.25 15.55
N LEU A 155 2.42 16.31 14.65
CA LEU A 155 3.76 15.77 14.58
C LEU A 155 4.78 16.81 14.10
N ALA A 156 4.45 17.62 13.09
CA ALA A 156 5.29 18.70 12.64
C ALA A 156 5.65 19.64 13.78
N ALA A 157 4.64 20.08 14.54
CA ALA A 157 4.83 20.97 15.69
C ALA A 157 5.64 20.30 16.82
N ARG A 158 5.29 19.05 17.19
CA ARG A 158 5.92 18.34 18.30
C ARG A 158 7.39 18.04 18.06
N TYR A 159 7.77 17.65 16.83
CA TYR A 159 9.13 17.26 16.47
C TYR A 159 9.95 18.37 15.81
N GLY A 160 9.39 19.58 15.70
CA GLY A 160 10.05 20.75 15.13
C GLY A 160 10.36 20.55 13.63
N ILE A 161 9.49 19.84 12.89
CA ILE A 161 9.69 19.58 11.46
C ILE A 161 9.17 20.79 10.68
N THR A 162 10.09 21.48 10.02
CA THR A 162 9.74 22.71 9.30
C THR A 162 9.04 22.45 7.97
N ARG A 163 8.42 23.46 7.40
CA ARG A 163 7.78 23.41 6.10
C ARG A 163 8.81 23.07 5.00
N GLU A 164 9.98 23.64 5.07
CA GLU A 164 11.06 23.44 4.10
C GLU A 164 11.55 21.98 4.12
N GLN A 165 11.67 21.36 5.31
CA GLN A 165 12.03 19.96 5.43
C GLN A 165 10.98 19.05 4.80
N GLN A 166 9.70 19.35 5.00
CA GLN A 166 8.58 18.59 4.41
C GLN A 166 8.57 18.73 2.89
N ASP A 167 8.75 19.94 2.38
CA ASP A 167 8.76 20.19 0.94
C ASP A 167 9.98 19.55 0.27
N GLN A 168 11.17 19.62 0.89
CA GLN A 168 12.38 18.95 0.38
C GLN A 168 12.20 17.43 0.31
N PHE A 169 11.65 16.81 1.36
CA PHE A 169 11.33 15.37 1.38
C PHE A 169 10.40 15.00 0.22
N SER A 170 9.44 15.86 -0.08
CA SER A 170 8.48 15.65 -1.17
C SER A 170 9.12 15.78 -2.56
N VAL A 171 9.98 16.78 -2.74
CA VAL A 171 10.79 16.92 -3.98
C VAL A 171 11.63 15.67 -4.21
N ASP A 172 12.27 15.14 -3.16
CA ASP A 172 13.12 13.96 -3.25
C ASP A 172 12.32 12.70 -3.58
N SER A 173 11.11 12.55 -3.00
CA SER A 173 10.19 11.46 -3.33
C SER A 173 9.82 11.49 -4.83
N HIS A 174 9.45 12.64 -5.37
CA HIS A 174 9.15 12.78 -6.81
C HIS A 174 10.35 12.50 -7.71
N LYS A 175 11.53 13.02 -7.38
CA LYS A 175 12.76 12.77 -8.16
C LYS A 175 13.10 11.28 -8.19
N LYS A 176 13.05 10.59 -7.03
CA LYS A 176 13.31 9.15 -6.93
C LYS A 176 12.30 8.36 -7.77
N ALA A 177 11.01 8.71 -7.70
CA ALA A 177 9.95 8.02 -8.45
C ALA A 177 10.13 8.16 -9.96
N ILE A 178 10.46 9.37 -10.45
CA ILE A 178 10.69 9.63 -11.88
C ILE A 178 11.90 8.83 -12.36
N ALA A 179 13.02 8.90 -11.65
CA ALA A 179 14.23 8.16 -12.00
C ALA A 179 13.97 6.63 -12.01
N ALA A 180 13.16 6.12 -11.10
CA ALA A 180 12.77 4.71 -11.07
C ALA A 180 11.90 4.31 -12.26
N ILE A 181 10.95 5.17 -12.67
CA ILE A 181 10.11 4.96 -13.86
C ILE A 181 10.96 4.95 -15.12
N GLU A 182 11.83 5.95 -15.29
CA GLU A 182 12.73 6.06 -16.45
C GLU A 182 13.69 4.87 -16.55
N ALA A 183 14.14 4.35 -15.41
CA ALA A 183 14.97 3.15 -15.34
C ALA A 183 14.17 1.83 -15.47
N GLY A 184 12.86 1.87 -15.65
CA GLY A 184 11.99 0.69 -15.79
C GLY A 184 11.88 -0.17 -14.53
N LYS A 185 12.20 0.35 -13.35
CA LYS A 185 12.27 -0.43 -12.10
C LYS A 185 10.93 -1.01 -11.65
N PHE A 186 9.81 -0.47 -12.12
CA PHE A 186 8.47 -0.96 -11.78
C PHE A 186 7.90 -1.96 -12.79
N ASN A 187 8.57 -2.21 -13.94
CA ASN A 187 8.02 -3.02 -15.02
C ASN A 187 7.66 -4.45 -14.56
N ASP A 188 8.48 -5.05 -13.69
CA ASP A 188 8.27 -6.42 -13.21
C ASP A 188 7.13 -6.56 -12.18
N GLU A 189 6.65 -5.46 -11.60
CA GLU A 189 5.56 -5.48 -10.64
C GLU A 189 4.23 -4.99 -11.22
N LEU A 190 4.24 -4.27 -12.35
CA LEU A 190 3.05 -3.67 -12.92
C LEU A 190 2.20 -4.68 -13.73
N VAL A 191 0.89 -4.60 -13.54
CA VAL A 191 -0.15 -5.25 -14.34
C VAL A 191 -0.91 -4.16 -15.09
N PRO A 192 -0.80 -4.07 -16.40
CA PRO A 192 -1.53 -3.09 -17.20
C PRO A 192 -3.04 -3.27 -17.06
N VAL A 193 -3.77 -2.16 -16.96
CA VAL A 193 -5.23 -2.14 -16.78
C VAL A 193 -5.91 -1.61 -18.04
N PRO A 194 -6.79 -2.36 -18.69
CA PRO A 194 -7.63 -1.83 -19.77
C PRO A 194 -8.68 -0.88 -19.17
N VAL A 195 -8.73 0.34 -19.66
CA VAL A 195 -9.63 1.39 -19.18
C VAL A 195 -10.44 1.97 -20.32
N SER A 196 -11.74 2.13 -20.08
CA SER A 196 -12.66 2.76 -21.03
C SER A 196 -13.27 4.03 -20.45
N PHE A 197 -13.26 5.11 -21.22
CA PHE A 197 -13.94 6.35 -20.86
C PHE A 197 -15.01 6.69 -21.86
N THR A 198 -16.10 7.24 -21.39
CA THR A 198 -17.10 7.88 -22.22
C THR A 198 -17.12 9.36 -21.89
N THR A 199 -16.78 10.20 -22.85
CA THR A 199 -16.79 11.66 -22.71
C THR A 199 -17.85 12.29 -23.60
N PRO A 200 -18.51 13.38 -23.15
CA PRO A 200 -19.40 14.15 -24.00
C PRO A 200 -18.66 14.65 -25.26
N ASN A 201 -19.25 14.47 -26.44
CA ASN A 201 -18.72 14.99 -27.68
C ASN A 201 -19.89 15.42 -28.57
N GLY A 202 -20.38 16.66 -28.37
CA GLY A 202 -21.60 17.15 -29.03
C GLY A 202 -22.81 16.27 -28.67
N SER A 203 -23.55 15.85 -29.70
CA SER A 203 -24.75 14.99 -29.57
C SER A 203 -24.46 13.50 -29.44
N LYS A 204 -23.19 13.06 -29.60
CA LYS A 204 -22.79 11.65 -29.49
C LYS A 204 -21.65 11.48 -28.52
N PRO A 205 -21.78 10.59 -27.52
CA PRO A 205 -20.69 10.32 -26.58
C PRO A 205 -19.50 9.68 -27.33
N LYS A 206 -18.28 10.10 -27.02
CA LYS A 206 -17.03 9.50 -27.50
C LYS A 206 -16.52 8.50 -26.48
N ARG A 207 -16.42 7.24 -26.88
CA ARG A 207 -15.70 6.21 -26.11
C ARG A 207 -14.22 6.24 -26.49
N THR A 208 -13.36 6.16 -25.47
CA THR A 208 -11.90 6.04 -25.63
C THR A 208 -11.45 4.85 -24.79
N ASP A 209 -10.78 3.90 -25.42
CA ASP A 209 -10.19 2.72 -24.77
C ASP A 209 -8.68 2.90 -24.75
N ILE A 210 -8.06 2.73 -23.57
CA ILE A 210 -6.61 2.83 -23.37
C ILE A 210 -6.12 1.68 -22.49
N VAL A 211 -4.82 1.41 -22.55
CA VAL A 211 -4.15 0.54 -21.58
C VAL A 211 -3.37 1.43 -20.61
N PHE A 212 -3.75 1.44 -19.35
CA PHE A 212 -3.07 2.15 -18.30
C PHE A 212 -1.96 1.26 -17.73
N ALA A 213 -0.70 1.62 -18.00
CA ALA A 213 0.47 0.76 -17.74
C ALA A 213 1.54 1.42 -16.87
N MET A 214 1.35 2.67 -16.43
CA MET A 214 2.35 3.42 -15.68
C MET A 214 1.68 4.32 -14.62
N ASP A 215 2.33 4.47 -13.47
CA ASP A 215 1.87 5.38 -12.41
C ASP A 215 1.80 6.82 -12.92
N GLU A 216 0.68 7.50 -12.69
CA GLU A 216 0.47 8.88 -13.17
C GLU A 216 0.69 9.94 -12.07
N GLY A 217 1.07 9.50 -10.86
CA GLY A 217 1.29 10.37 -9.71
C GLY A 217 2.52 11.27 -9.79
N PRO A 218 3.71 10.77 -10.20
CA PRO A 218 4.95 11.53 -10.18
C PRO A 218 4.91 12.79 -11.06
N ARG A 219 5.53 13.87 -10.59
CA ARG A 219 5.52 15.18 -11.23
C ARG A 219 6.95 15.69 -11.45
N ALA A 220 7.36 15.81 -12.68
CA ALA A 220 8.68 16.31 -13.07
C ALA A 220 8.86 17.81 -12.80
N ASP A 221 7.76 18.55 -12.72
CA ASP A 221 7.72 19.98 -12.42
C ASP A 221 7.74 20.32 -10.92
N THR A 222 7.89 19.32 -10.04
CA THR A 222 7.96 19.53 -8.59
C THR A 222 9.30 20.19 -8.20
N SER A 223 9.22 21.32 -7.51
CA SER A 223 10.37 22.08 -7.01
C SER A 223 10.08 22.69 -5.65
N MET A 224 11.11 23.08 -4.92
CA MET A 224 10.97 23.82 -3.65
C MET A 224 10.16 25.10 -3.80
N GLU A 225 10.34 25.82 -4.91
CA GLU A 225 9.58 27.03 -5.22
C GLU A 225 8.10 26.73 -5.44
N ALA A 226 7.79 25.71 -6.27
CA ALA A 226 6.42 25.32 -6.55
C ALA A 226 5.68 24.81 -5.29
N LEU A 227 6.35 24.04 -4.45
CA LEU A 227 5.78 23.55 -3.19
C LEU A 227 5.64 24.69 -2.18
N GLY A 228 6.64 25.57 -2.06
CA GLY A 228 6.63 26.73 -1.15
C GLY A 228 5.45 27.68 -1.38
N ALA A 229 4.95 27.77 -2.62
CA ALA A 229 3.79 28.60 -2.98
C ALA A 229 2.44 28.00 -2.52
N LEU A 230 2.40 26.71 -2.12
CA LEU A 230 1.17 26.05 -1.69
C LEU A 230 0.75 26.51 -0.29
N LYS A 231 -0.56 26.75 -0.14
CA LYS A 231 -1.15 27.06 1.17
C LYS A 231 -1.30 25.81 2.03
N PRO A 232 -1.22 25.91 3.37
CA PRO A 232 -1.57 24.83 4.27
C PRO A 232 -2.98 24.29 3.98
N ALA A 233 -3.15 22.97 4.02
CA ALA A 233 -4.39 22.31 3.62
C ALA A 233 -5.30 21.95 4.81
N PHE A 234 -4.74 21.79 6.01
CA PHE A 234 -5.47 21.25 7.16
C PHE A 234 -5.60 22.22 8.34
N HIS A 235 -4.67 23.13 8.49
CA HIS A 235 -4.68 24.13 9.54
C HIS A 235 -4.21 25.50 9.01
N VAL A 236 -4.90 26.59 9.31
CA VAL A 236 -4.64 27.93 8.74
C VAL A 236 -3.19 28.40 8.94
N LYS A 237 -2.60 28.07 10.11
CA LYS A 237 -1.20 28.37 10.46
C LYS A 237 -0.32 27.12 10.38
N GLY A 238 -0.75 26.12 9.62
CA GLY A 238 -0.04 24.85 9.50
C GLY A 238 1.08 24.86 8.47
N THR A 239 1.72 23.70 8.33
CA THR A 239 2.83 23.48 7.42
C THR A 239 2.55 22.35 6.42
N VAL A 240 1.51 21.54 6.69
CA VAL A 240 1.12 20.42 5.85
C VAL A 240 0.26 20.92 4.68
N THR A 241 0.70 20.61 3.47
CA THR A 241 0.05 21.04 2.22
C THR A 241 -0.34 19.85 1.35
N ALA A 242 -1.07 20.10 0.28
CA ALA A 242 -1.34 19.06 -0.72
C ALA A 242 -0.05 18.54 -1.40
N GLY A 243 1.02 19.36 -1.44
CA GLY A 243 2.28 18.97 -2.08
C GLY A 243 3.22 18.16 -1.19
N ASN A 244 3.04 18.18 0.13
CA ASN A 244 3.83 17.39 1.09
C ASN A 244 2.99 16.32 1.82
N SER A 245 1.88 15.94 1.20
CA SER A 245 0.97 14.85 1.58
C SER A 245 0.86 13.82 0.47
N SER A 246 0.57 12.58 0.82
CA SER A 246 0.29 11.53 -0.18
C SER A 246 -0.94 11.89 -1.03
N GLN A 247 -0.89 11.49 -2.30
CA GLN A 247 -2.02 11.69 -3.20
C GLN A 247 -3.15 10.70 -2.89
N MET A 248 -4.40 11.18 -2.85
CA MET A 248 -5.57 10.30 -2.89
C MET A 248 -5.56 9.54 -4.22
N SER A 249 -5.76 8.23 -4.16
CA SER A 249 -5.40 7.35 -5.25
C SER A 249 -6.32 6.14 -5.39
N ASP A 250 -6.32 5.57 -6.58
CA ASP A 250 -7.01 4.33 -6.93
C ASP A 250 -5.97 3.28 -7.33
N GLY A 251 -6.12 2.03 -6.86
CA GLY A 251 -5.20 0.97 -7.22
C GLY A 251 -5.48 -0.36 -6.52
N ALA A 252 -4.89 -1.42 -7.03
CA ALA A 252 -4.94 -2.76 -6.46
C ALA A 252 -3.59 -3.47 -6.55
N ALA A 253 -3.35 -4.42 -5.66
CA ALA A 253 -2.16 -5.27 -5.65
C ALA A 253 -2.52 -6.67 -5.16
N ALA A 254 -1.80 -7.69 -5.64
CA ALA A 254 -1.99 -9.06 -5.25
C ALA A 254 -0.66 -9.83 -5.23
N SER A 255 -0.55 -10.78 -4.30
CA SER A 255 0.56 -11.71 -4.18
C SER A 255 0.03 -13.13 -4.09
N VAL A 256 0.74 -14.08 -4.67
CA VAL A 256 0.48 -15.51 -4.50
C VAL A 256 1.44 -16.05 -3.45
N LEU A 257 0.88 -16.56 -2.37
CA LEU A 257 1.60 -17.18 -1.26
C LEU A 257 1.33 -18.68 -1.23
N MET A 258 2.34 -19.46 -0.90
CA MET A 258 2.19 -20.90 -0.68
C MET A 258 3.25 -21.44 0.28
N SER A 259 3.09 -22.70 0.69
CA SER A 259 4.16 -23.35 1.44
C SER A 259 5.41 -23.53 0.56
N ALA A 260 6.59 -23.51 1.17
CA ALA A 260 7.84 -23.75 0.46
C ALA A 260 7.86 -25.13 -0.20
N GLU A 261 7.24 -26.14 0.44
CA GLU A 261 7.08 -27.50 -0.09
C GLU A 261 6.25 -27.48 -1.38
N ARG A 262 5.14 -26.72 -1.40
CA ARG A 262 4.30 -26.63 -2.61
C ARG A 262 5.02 -25.92 -3.74
N ALA A 263 5.70 -24.81 -3.45
CA ALA A 263 6.52 -24.10 -4.44
C ALA A 263 7.57 -25.01 -5.08
N LYS A 264 8.26 -25.81 -4.24
CA LYS A 264 9.24 -26.80 -4.71
C LYS A 264 8.59 -27.87 -5.57
N ALA A 265 7.43 -28.41 -5.17
CA ALA A 265 6.71 -29.44 -5.94
C ALA A 265 6.25 -28.93 -7.31
N LEU A 266 5.95 -27.64 -7.43
CA LEU A 266 5.60 -26.98 -8.70
C LEU A 266 6.84 -26.54 -9.52
N GLY A 267 8.05 -26.74 -9.01
CA GLY A 267 9.30 -26.29 -9.66
C GLY A 267 9.45 -24.76 -9.71
N LEU A 268 8.75 -24.04 -8.84
CA LEU A 268 8.78 -22.58 -8.79
C LEU A 268 10.03 -22.09 -8.05
N LYS A 269 10.57 -20.96 -8.50
CA LYS A 269 11.57 -20.17 -7.76
C LYS A 269 10.86 -19.08 -6.98
N PRO A 270 10.79 -19.17 -5.64
CA PRO A 270 10.15 -18.13 -4.84
C PRO A 270 10.87 -16.79 -4.98
N LEU A 271 10.12 -15.70 -4.94
CA LEU A 271 10.65 -14.34 -4.95
C LEU A 271 11.20 -13.97 -3.57
N ALA A 272 10.41 -14.28 -2.52
CA ALA A 272 10.73 -13.93 -1.15
C ALA A 272 10.10 -14.93 -0.18
N ARG A 273 10.65 -14.97 1.05
CA ARG A 273 10.03 -15.62 2.22
C ARG A 273 9.36 -14.57 3.09
N TYR A 274 8.17 -14.89 3.58
CA TYR A 274 7.55 -14.12 4.66
C TYR A 274 8.28 -14.42 5.98
N VAL A 275 8.78 -13.37 6.65
CA VAL A 275 9.52 -13.51 7.92
C VAL A 275 8.64 -13.22 9.11
N GLY A 276 7.86 -12.15 9.07
CA GLY A 276 6.97 -11.80 10.18
C GLY A 276 6.28 -10.45 9.99
N TYR A 277 5.27 -10.23 10.81
CA TYR A 277 4.47 -9.00 10.83
C TYR A 277 4.09 -8.64 12.26
N ALA A 278 4.12 -7.37 12.58
CA ALA A 278 3.67 -6.87 13.88
C ALA A 278 2.89 -5.56 13.75
N THR A 279 1.98 -5.36 14.68
CA THR A 279 1.24 -4.11 14.85
C THR A 279 1.47 -3.52 16.23
N ALA A 280 1.27 -2.21 16.34
CA ALA A 280 1.28 -1.50 17.60
C ALA A 280 0.15 -0.48 17.64
N GLY A 281 -0.55 -0.39 18.76
CA GLY A 281 -1.45 0.71 19.06
C GLY A 281 -0.68 1.89 19.62
N TYR A 282 -1.15 3.09 19.31
CA TYR A 282 -0.63 4.37 19.82
C TYR A 282 -1.76 5.40 19.90
N LYS A 283 -1.44 6.62 20.27
CA LYS A 283 -2.39 7.72 20.37
C LYS A 283 -3.00 8.04 18.99
N PRO A 284 -4.32 8.07 18.83
CA PRO A 284 -4.97 8.42 17.58
C PRO A 284 -4.51 9.77 17.01
N GLU A 285 -4.36 10.76 17.86
CA GLU A 285 -3.93 12.11 17.49
C GLU A 285 -2.48 12.24 17.02
N GLU A 286 -1.69 11.20 17.22
CA GLU A 286 -0.30 11.08 16.79
C GLU A 286 -0.07 9.80 15.99
N MET A 287 -1.08 9.30 15.29
CA MET A 287 -1.07 8.01 14.59
C MET A 287 0.15 7.82 13.69
N GLY A 288 0.69 8.92 13.16
CA GLY A 288 1.85 8.90 12.27
C GLY A 288 3.10 8.26 12.88
N LEU A 289 3.23 8.22 14.22
CA LEU A 289 4.33 7.55 14.92
C LEU A 289 4.16 6.04 15.07
N GLY A 290 3.05 5.47 14.65
CA GLY A 290 2.79 4.04 14.78
C GLY A 290 3.95 3.12 14.37
N PRO A 291 4.68 3.38 13.27
CA PRO A 291 5.85 2.59 12.86
C PRO A 291 6.95 2.49 13.92
N VAL A 292 7.21 3.56 14.68
CA VAL A 292 8.24 3.59 15.74
C VAL A 292 8.00 2.50 16.78
N PHE A 293 6.74 2.11 16.99
CA PHE A 293 6.35 1.07 17.94
C PHE A 293 6.18 -0.30 17.30
N ALA A 294 5.86 -0.38 15.99
CA ALA A 294 5.69 -1.64 15.27
C ALA A 294 7.02 -2.25 14.84
N ILE A 295 7.98 -1.43 14.39
CA ILE A 295 9.30 -1.87 13.91
C ILE A 295 10.06 -2.69 14.97
N PRO A 296 10.26 -2.23 16.22
CA PRO A 296 10.96 -3.02 17.22
C PRO A 296 10.28 -4.36 17.53
N LYS A 297 8.94 -4.40 17.45
CA LYS A 297 8.18 -5.64 17.67
C LYS A 297 8.46 -6.68 16.60
N VAL A 298 8.38 -6.30 15.32
CA VAL A 298 8.62 -7.25 14.22
C VAL A 298 10.08 -7.69 14.19
N LEU A 299 11.03 -6.80 14.43
CA LEU A 299 12.46 -7.15 14.53
C LEU A 299 12.71 -8.17 15.64
N LYS A 300 12.14 -7.95 16.84
CA LYS A 300 12.22 -8.90 17.95
C LYS A 300 11.62 -10.26 17.60
N MET A 301 10.46 -10.29 16.97
CA MET A 301 9.80 -11.54 16.53
C MET A 301 10.66 -12.30 15.51
N ALA A 302 11.31 -11.58 14.60
CA ALA A 302 12.16 -12.15 13.56
C ALA A 302 13.58 -12.52 14.09
N GLY A 303 13.96 -12.11 15.30
CA GLY A 303 15.33 -12.28 15.80
C GLY A 303 16.36 -11.42 15.05
N LEU A 304 15.92 -10.31 14.45
CA LEU A 304 16.73 -9.41 13.62
C LEU A 304 16.99 -8.09 14.33
N LYS A 305 18.04 -7.40 13.88
CA LYS A 305 18.37 -6.02 14.24
C LYS A 305 17.97 -5.08 13.08
N LEU A 306 17.80 -3.81 13.37
CA LEU A 306 17.52 -2.80 12.34
C LEU A 306 18.64 -2.75 11.28
N SER A 307 19.88 -2.96 11.67
CA SER A 307 21.06 -3.03 10.78
C SER A 307 21.03 -4.20 9.78
N ASP A 308 20.19 -5.20 9.99
CA ASP A 308 20.04 -6.32 9.06
C ASP A 308 19.10 -5.99 7.89
N ILE A 309 18.35 -4.87 7.99
CA ILE A 309 17.38 -4.43 6.99
C ILE A 309 18.09 -3.54 5.96
N ALA A 310 18.10 -3.98 4.72
CA ALA A 310 18.77 -3.27 3.62
C ALA A 310 17.87 -2.29 2.86
N VAL A 311 16.55 -2.48 2.93
CA VAL A 311 15.54 -1.62 2.27
C VAL A 311 14.33 -1.48 3.18
N ILE A 312 13.86 -0.25 3.34
CA ILE A 312 12.62 0.05 4.06
C ILE A 312 11.67 0.80 3.12
N GLU A 313 10.52 0.19 2.83
CA GLU A 313 9.39 0.88 2.23
C GLU A 313 8.52 1.46 3.35
N LEU A 314 8.76 2.72 3.68
CA LEU A 314 7.98 3.50 4.65
C LEU A 314 6.88 4.25 3.89
N ASN A 315 5.61 3.97 4.20
CA ASN A 315 4.53 4.70 3.57
C ASN A 315 4.56 6.19 3.92
N GLU A 316 4.69 7.03 2.91
CA GLU A 316 4.72 8.49 3.02
C GLU A 316 3.30 9.07 3.04
N ALA A 317 2.53 8.80 4.10
CA ALA A 317 1.21 9.40 4.22
C ALA A 317 1.30 10.94 4.26
N PHE A 318 2.31 11.45 4.97
CA PHE A 318 2.69 12.88 5.03
C PHE A 318 4.21 12.97 5.19
N ALA A 319 4.84 13.99 4.60
CA ALA A 319 6.26 14.25 4.80
C ALA A 319 6.59 14.48 6.28
N ALA A 320 5.76 15.27 6.99
CA ALA A 320 5.91 15.50 8.44
C ALA A 320 5.90 14.18 9.24
N GLN A 321 4.98 13.27 8.92
CA GLN A 321 4.89 11.96 9.58
C GLN A 321 6.11 11.09 9.26
N SER A 322 6.54 11.03 8.00
CA SER A 322 7.69 10.22 7.59
C SER A 322 8.98 10.69 8.24
N LEU A 323 9.22 12.00 8.27
CA LEU A 323 10.37 12.61 8.93
C LEU A 323 10.38 12.36 10.45
N ALA A 324 9.20 12.42 11.10
CA ALA A 324 9.09 12.09 12.52
C ALA A 324 9.43 10.61 12.79
N VAL A 325 8.95 9.68 11.95
CA VAL A 325 9.26 8.25 12.07
C VAL A 325 10.76 7.97 11.83
N ILE A 326 11.36 8.60 10.82
CA ILE A 326 12.79 8.45 10.52
C ILE A 326 13.63 8.89 11.73
N LYS A 327 13.32 10.08 12.27
CA LYS A 327 14.02 10.66 13.41
C LYS A 327 13.87 9.80 14.67
N GLU A 328 12.64 9.51 15.09
CA GLU A 328 12.35 8.80 16.33
C GLU A 328 12.66 7.31 16.27
N GLY A 329 12.52 6.70 15.08
CA GLY A 329 12.86 5.30 14.84
C GLY A 329 14.36 5.05 14.64
N GLY A 330 15.17 6.10 14.53
CA GLY A 330 16.61 5.99 14.23
C GLY A 330 16.86 5.31 12.88
N LEU A 331 15.98 5.55 11.90
CA LEU A 331 16.07 4.92 10.61
C LEU A 331 17.11 5.63 9.72
N ASP A 332 17.88 4.87 8.95
CA ASP A 332 18.79 5.44 7.95
C ASP A 332 18.02 5.92 6.72
N PRO A 333 18.00 7.22 6.42
CA PRO A 333 17.30 7.75 5.23
C PRO A 333 17.79 7.18 3.90
N ALA A 334 19.03 6.66 3.83
CA ALA A 334 19.62 6.12 2.60
C ALA A 334 18.96 4.81 2.12
N ILE A 335 18.36 4.06 3.05
CA ILE A 335 17.69 2.79 2.73
C ILE A 335 16.17 2.94 2.61
N ILE A 336 15.63 4.16 2.81
CA ILE A 336 14.18 4.41 2.80
C ILE A 336 13.71 4.85 1.42
N ASN A 337 12.66 4.18 0.94
CA ASN A 337 11.95 4.53 -0.30
C ASN A 337 12.93 4.86 -1.44
N PRO A 338 13.79 3.94 -1.84
CA PRO A 338 14.83 4.22 -2.84
C PRO A 338 14.26 4.57 -4.21
N ASN A 339 13.02 4.19 -4.47
CA ASN A 339 12.31 4.44 -5.73
C ASN A 339 11.16 5.47 -5.58
N GLY A 340 11.22 6.32 -4.55
CA GLY A 340 10.14 7.25 -4.20
C GLY A 340 9.03 6.57 -3.42
N GLY A 341 8.17 7.35 -2.78
CA GLY A 341 7.10 6.87 -1.93
C GLY A 341 5.73 7.45 -2.28
N ALA A 342 4.80 7.39 -1.35
CA ALA A 342 3.39 7.68 -1.59
C ALA A 342 3.08 9.15 -1.94
N ILE A 343 3.94 10.09 -1.57
CA ILE A 343 3.80 11.50 -1.98
C ILE A 343 3.86 11.60 -3.51
N ALA A 344 4.77 10.86 -4.13
CA ALA A 344 4.91 10.81 -5.58
C ALA A 344 4.00 9.74 -6.23
N LEU A 345 4.03 8.51 -5.71
CA LEU A 345 3.42 7.33 -6.33
C LEU A 345 1.97 7.07 -5.89
N GLY A 346 1.46 7.84 -4.91
CA GLY A 346 0.10 7.69 -4.42
C GLY A 346 -0.09 6.64 -3.32
N HIS A 347 -1.22 6.78 -2.59
CA HIS A 347 -1.58 5.98 -1.42
C HIS A 347 -3.02 5.47 -1.50
N PRO A 348 -3.32 4.48 -2.36
CA PRO A 348 -4.61 3.80 -2.32
C PRO A 348 -4.67 2.94 -1.05
N LEU A 349 -5.36 3.41 -0.01
CA LEU A 349 -5.24 2.97 1.40
C LEU A 349 -5.09 1.45 1.59
N GLY A 350 -6.12 0.68 1.28
CA GLY A 350 -6.12 -0.78 1.48
C GLY A 350 -5.17 -1.55 0.57
N CYS A 351 -4.80 -0.97 -0.58
CA CYS A 351 -3.84 -1.55 -1.52
C CYS A 351 -2.38 -1.34 -1.08
N THR A 352 -2.07 -0.23 -0.40
CA THR A 352 -0.71 0.26 -0.22
C THR A 352 0.24 -0.76 0.38
N GLY A 353 -0.18 -1.50 1.41
CA GLY A 353 0.68 -2.50 2.04
C GLY A 353 1.12 -3.62 1.09
N ALA A 354 0.23 -4.08 0.22
CA ALA A 354 0.53 -5.09 -0.78
C ALA A 354 1.37 -4.51 -1.95
N LYS A 355 1.09 -3.27 -2.35
CA LYS A 355 1.90 -2.52 -3.32
C LYS A 355 3.35 -2.41 -2.86
N LEU A 356 3.58 -1.94 -1.64
CA LEU A 356 4.93 -1.78 -1.07
C LEU A 356 5.62 -3.13 -0.87
N THR A 357 4.86 -4.22 -0.64
CA THR A 357 5.43 -5.57 -0.60
C THR A 357 5.99 -5.99 -1.96
N ALA A 358 5.29 -5.72 -3.06
CA ALA A 358 5.83 -5.99 -4.39
C ALA A 358 7.11 -5.17 -4.65
N SER A 359 7.10 -3.88 -4.31
CA SER A 359 8.23 -2.98 -4.54
C SER A 359 9.46 -3.36 -3.69
N VAL A 360 9.28 -3.68 -2.39
CA VAL A 360 10.41 -4.07 -1.53
C VAL A 360 11.07 -5.36 -2.00
N ILE A 361 10.27 -6.35 -2.43
CA ILE A 361 10.79 -7.62 -2.94
C ILE A 361 11.64 -7.38 -4.19
N ARG A 362 11.15 -6.59 -5.15
CA ARG A 362 11.90 -6.26 -6.37
C ARG A 362 13.17 -5.45 -6.10
N GLU A 363 13.12 -4.54 -5.13
CA GLU A 363 14.32 -3.77 -4.77
C GLU A 363 15.36 -4.62 -4.07
N LEU A 364 14.96 -5.58 -3.22
CA LEU A 364 15.87 -6.55 -2.62
C LEU A 364 16.59 -7.39 -3.68
N GLN A 365 15.87 -7.85 -4.70
CA GLN A 365 16.45 -8.60 -5.82
C GLN A 365 17.48 -7.76 -6.58
N ARG A 366 17.14 -6.49 -6.92
CA ARG A 366 18.09 -5.60 -7.63
C ARG A 366 19.36 -5.30 -6.85
N ARG A 367 19.28 -5.30 -5.52
CA ARG A 367 20.41 -5.04 -4.62
C ARG A 367 21.15 -6.31 -4.18
N GLU A 368 20.64 -7.47 -4.53
CA GLU A 368 21.11 -8.75 -3.97
C GLU A 368 21.14 -8.73 -2.44
N ALA A 369 20.19 -8.02 -1.86
CA ALA A 369 20.10 -7.81 -0.43
C ALA A 369 19.14 -8.80 0.22
N ARG A 370 19.36 -9.11 1.50
CA ARG A 370 18.68 -10.22 2.15
C ARG A 370 17.32 -9.82 2.74
N TYR A 371 17.26 -8.80 3.57
CA TYR A 371 16.02 -8.43 4.28
C TYR A 371 15.51 -7.06 3.90
N GLY A 372 14.21 -6.97 3.69
CA GLY A 372 13.49 -5.72 3.50
C GLY A 372 12.28 -5.62 4.41
N MET A 373 11.89 -4.39 4.69
CA MET A 373 10.78 -4.07 5.58
C MET A 373 9.76 -3.19 4.86
N VAL A 374 8.48 -3.48 5.06
CA VAL A 374 7.36 -2.57 4.74
C VAL A 374 6.79 -2.08 6.05
N THR A 375 6.65 -0.77 6.21
CA THR A 375 6.09 -0.18 7.44
C THR A 375 5.23 1.03 7.13
N MET A 376 4.22 1.26 7.96
CA MET A 376 3.27 2.36 7.78
C MET A 376 2.55 2.75 9.05
N CYS A 377 2.20 4.02 9.13
CA CYS A 377 1.21 4.52 10.07
C CYS A 377 -0.18 4.06 9.65
N VAL A 378 -1.06 3.91 10.62
CA VAL A 378 -2.41 3.39 10.41
C VAL A 378 -3.41 4.27 11.15
N GLY A 379 -4.47 4.68 10.47
CA GLY A 379 -5.53 5.49 11.05
C GLY A 379 -6.09 4.93 12.36
N GLY A 380 -6.57 5.79 13.24
CA GLY A 380 -7.04 5.39 14.56
C GLY A 380 -5.94 5.14 15.60
N GLY A 381 -4.70 5.55 15.32
CA GLY A 381 -3.59 5.43 16.28
C GLY A 381 -2.93 4.06 16.29
N MET A 382 -2.46 3.59 15.14
CA MET A 382 -1.77 2.31 15.01
C MET A 382 -0.55 2.42 14.09
N GLY A 383 0.33 1.42 14.16
CA GLY A 383 1.41 1.19 13.21
C GLY A 383 1.53 -0.28 12.85
N ALA A 384 2.11 -0.54 11.70
CA ALA A 384 2.36 -1.89 11.20
C ALA A 384 3.75 -1.98 10.57
N ALA A 385 4.38 -3.15 10.71
CA ALA A 385 5.64 -3.47 10.04
C ALA A 385 5.69 -4.96 9.67
N GLY A 386 6.14 -5.25 8.44
CA GLY A 386 6.34 -6.60 7.93
C GLY A 386 7.73 -6.77 7.35
N ILE A 387 8.34 -7.93 7.53
CA ILE A 387 9.70 -8.25 7.04
C ILE A 387 9.63 -9.38 6.03
N PHE A 388 10.37 -9.22 4.94
CA PHE A 388 10.52 -10.18 3.87
C PHE A 388 12.00 -10.49 3.64
N GLU A 389 12.30 -11.75 3.33
CA GLU A 389 13.65 -12.20 2.98
C GLU A 389 13.70 -12.55 1.50
N ASN A 390 14.68 -12.01 0.80
CA ASN A 390 14.96 -12.31 -0.60
C ASN A 390 15.45 -13.77 -0.75
N LEU A 391 14.94 -14.48 -1.75
CA LEU A 391 15.30 -15.86 -2.08
C LEU A 391 15.90 -16.01 -3.49
N GLN A 392 16.25 -14.90 -4.13
CA GLN A 392 16.85 -14.86 -5.48
C GLN A 392 18.21 -14.19 -5.49
#